data_b06711abd23944726118920d819cde7b
#
_entry.id   b06711abd23944726118920d819cde7b
#
_cell.length_a   1.000
_cell.length_b   1.000
_cell.length_c   1.000
_cell.angle_alpha   90.00
_cell.angle_beta   90.00
_cell.angle_gamma   90.00
#
_symmetry.space_group_name_H-M   'P 1'
#
loop_
_entity.id
_entity.type
_entity.pdbx_description
1 polymer ?
#
loop_
_entity_poly.entity_id
_entity_poly.type
_entity_poly.pdbx_seq_one_letter_code
_entity_poly.pdbx_strand_id
1 'polypeptide(L)'
;MTGHHPEYITEKGWHSIHDYQMQGGRFMYNAANGFYWISALHPNNGNILEVRKGDNGTRAWTINPGEYCNAFDGKHGGLWRVRGRDMCKILGVSFTSFGLTYSSYYKRTPDSELPECSWMFEGIGYDEPIGDFGLIGDGAAGLELDRYDLEKGTPHRAFALAHSEGHNDMFVTVTEDSTFNARGNILNGTGESNPNTRADIVYYKTPHDGAMISFSSMSWLGSLSHNNYDNNVSRLMKNVIDGFSKDGTLP
;
A
#
# COMPACT_ATOMS: atom_id res chain seq x y z
N MET A 1 3.81 -0.42 -13.10
CA MET A 1 4.17 -0.68 -11.70
C MET A 1 4.73 0.57 -11.04
N THR A 2 4.61 0.66 -9.70
CA THR A 2 5.18 1.78 -8.92
C THR A 2 6.61 1.50 -8.44
N GLY A 3 7.32 2.57 -8.02
CA GLY A 3 8.44 2.45 -7.10
C GLY A 3 7.98 2.15 -5.67
N HIS A 4 8.85 2.32 -4.69
CA HIS A 4 8.64 1.87 -3.32
C HIS A 4 7.87 2.85 -2.42
N HIS A 5 7.67 4.13 -2.81
CA HIS A 5 6.99 5.11 -1.97
C HIS A 5 6.32 6.26 -2.78
N PRO A 6 5.22 5.99 -3.51
CA PRO A 6 4.48 7.02 -4.25
C PRO A 6 3.45 7.74 -3.37
N GLU A 7 3.88 8.36 -2.28
CA GLU A 7 3.05 8.92 -1.21
C GLU A 7 2.12 10.04 -1.68
N TYR A 8 2.59 10.86 -2.64
CA TYR A 8 1.89 12.05 -3.11
C TYR A 8 1.37 11.85 -4.53
N ILE A 9 0.12 12.20 -4.76
CA ILE A 9 -0.47 12.13 -6.11
C ILE A 9 -1.42 13.31 -6.34
N THR A 10 -1.43 13.81 -7.59
CA THR A 10 -2.40 14.80 -8.04
C THR A 10 -3.74 14.15 -8.38
N GLU A 11 -4.82 14.95 -8.43
CA GLU A 11 -6.12 14.46 -8.86
C GLU A 11 -6.09 13.84 -10.27
N LYS A 12 -5.36 14.48 -11.18
CA LYS A 12 -5.17 13.93 -12.54
C LYS A 12 -4.43 12.59 -12.52
N GLY A 13 -3.38 12.47 -11.70
CA GLY A 13 -2.65 11.20 -11.54
C GLY A 13 -3.54 10.08 -10.99
N TRP A 14 -4.34 10.39 -9.95
CA TRP A 14 -5.29 9.45 -9.37
C TRP A 14 -6.30 8.94 -10.41
N HIS A 15 -6.93 9.86 -11.17
CA HIS A 15 -7.86 9.50 -12.24
C HIS A 15 -7.20 8.70 -13.36
N SER A 16 -5.98 9.07 -13.77
CA SER A 16 -5.28 8.35 -14.83
C SER A 16 -5.01 6.88 -14.46
N ILE A 17 -4.66 6.61 -13.20
CA ILE A 17 -4.45 5.23 -12.72
C ILE A 17 -5.78 4.48 -12.63
N HIS A 18 -6.82 5.12 -12.07
CA HIS A 18 -8.15 4.54 -12.00
C HIS A 18 -8.68 4.19 -13.41
N ASP A 19 -8.59 5.11 -14.35
CA ASP A 19 -9.06 4.90 -15.73
C ASP A 19 -8.27 3.80 -16.43
N TYR A 20 -6.94 3.74 -16.21
CA TYR A 20 -6.09 2.65 -16.69
C TYR A 20 -6.57 1.29 -16.20
N GLN A 21 -6.87 1.17 -14.89
CA GLN A 21 -7.41 -0.06 -14.31
C GLN A 21 -8.80 -0.39 -14.87
N MET A 22 -9.67 0.60 -15.05
CA MET A 22 -11.02 0.38 -15.58
C MET A 22 -11.04 0.02 -17.09
N GLN A 23 -9.97 0.30 -17.81
CA GLN A 23 -9.80 -0.06 -19.21
C GLN A 23 -9.04 -1.39 -19.42
N GLY A 24 -8.87 -2.19 -18.38
CA GLY A 24 -8.18 -3.48 -18.47
C GLY A 24 -6.69 -3.43 -18.17
N GLY A 25 -6.21 -2.30 -17.65
CA GLY A 25 -4.81 -2.18 -17.25
C GLY A 25 -4.45 -3.07 -16.06
N ARG A 26 -3.27 -3.67 -16.12
CA ARG A 26 -2.70 -4.51 -15.05
C ARG A 26 -1.67 -3.71 -14.27
N PHE A 27 -1.91 -3.51 -12.99
CA PHE A 27 -1.15 -2.58 -12.19
C PHE A 27 -0.51 -3.28 -10.98
N MET A 28 0.78 -3.04 -10.76
CA MET A 28 1.54 -3.55 -9.62
C MET A 28 1.95 -2.39 -8.72
N TYR A 29 1.57 -2.48 -7.46
CA TYR A 29 1.93 -1.54 -6.41
C TYR A 29 2.98 -2.18 -5.49
N ASN A 30 4.24 -1.73 -5.63
CA ASN A 30 5.40 -2.29 -4.92
C ASN A 30 5.84 -1.40 -3.76
N ALA A 31 4.89 -0.92 -2.98
CA ALA A 31 5.11 0.18 -2.06
C ALA A 31 4.24 0.05 -0.81
N ALA A 32 4.43 1.00 0.11
CA ALA A 32 3.45 1.37 1.11
C ALA A 32 3.25 2.89 1.12
N ASN A 33 2.22 3.37 1.84
CA ASN A 33 1.84 4.78 1.96
C ASN A 33 1.69 5.47 0.59
N GLY A 34 1.22 4.73 -0.42
CA GLY A 34 1.04 5.26 -1.77
C GLY A 34 -0.28 6.00 -1.92
N PHE A 35 -0.26 7.09 -2.71
CA PHE A 35 -1.44 7.89 -3.05
C PHE A 35 -2.20 8.40 -1.81
N TYR A 36 -1.46 8.70 -0.76
CA TYR A 36 -1.99 9.06 0.54
C TYR A 36 -2.33 10.54 0.64
N TRP A 37 -1.37 11.42 0.26
CA TRP A 37 -1.54 12.85 0.31
C TRP A 37 -1.94 13.46 -1.04
N ILE A 38 -2.86 14.41 -0.96
CA ILE A 38 -3.26 15.24 -2.10
C ILE A 38 -2.13 16.20 -2.44
N SER A 39 -1.78 16.26 -3.71
CA SER A 39 -0.94 17.32 -4.27
C SER A 39 -1.66 18.05 -5.39
N ALA A 40 -1.45 19.36 -5.49
CA ALA A 40 -2.01 20.19 -6.55
C ALA A 40 -0.87 20.86 -7.34
N LEU A 41 -0.96 20.81 -8.67
CA LEU A 41 -0.05 21.52 -9.55
C LEU A 41 -0.58 22.92 -9.82
N HIS A 42 0.34 23.89 -9.87
CA HIS A 42 0.01 25.25 -10.27
C HIS A 42 -0.58 25.24 -11.71
N PRO A 43 -1.73 25.90 -11.95
CA PRO A 43 -2.46 25.77 -13.22
C PRO A 43 -1.66 26.23 -14.46
N ASN A 44 -0.75 27.17 -14.28
CA ASN A 44 0.05 27.75 -15.38
C ASN A 44 1.56 27.41 -15.30
N ASN A 45 1.99 26.64 -14.29
CA ASN A 45 3.39 26.26 -14.13
C ASN A 45 3.52 24.89 -13.45
N GLY A 46 3.64 23.85 -14.25
CA GLY A 46 3.76 22.47 -13.77
C GLY A 46 4.99 22.16 -12.89
N ASN A 47 5.90 23.11 -12.74
CA ASN A 47 7.07 22.98 -11.86
C ASN A 47 6.78 23.39 -10.40
N ILE A 48 5.58 23.89 -10.11
CA ILE A 48 5.18 24.30 -8.77
C ILE A 48 4.10 23.33 -8.25
N LEU A 49 4.42 22.69 -7.14
CA LEU A 49 3.54 21.75 -6.45
C LEU A 49 3.13 22.32 -5.09
N GLU A 50 1.87 22.17 -4.75
CA GLU A 50 1.30 22.48 -3.45
C GLU A 50 0.86 21.22 -2.72
N VAL A 51 1.19 21.12 -1.42
CA VAL A 51 0.71 20.10 -0.51
C VAL A 51 0.29 20.76 0.80
N ARG A 52 -0.92 20.47 1.28
CA ARG A 52 -1.45 20.96 2.55
C ARG A 52 -1.88 19.80 3.42
N LYS A 53 -1.19 19.59 4.53
CA LYS A 53 -1.42 18.43 5.42
C LYS A 53 -2.27 18.77 6.66
N GLY A 54 -2.64 20.02 6.86
CA GLY A 54 -3.01 20.58 8.16
C GLY A 54 -4.31 20.11 8.79
N ASP A 55 -5.30 19.69 8.05
CA ASP A 55 -6.62 19.41 8.59
C ASP A 55 -6.87 17.95 8.96
N ASN A 56 -5.89 17.09 8.77
CA ASN A 56 -5.97 15.70 9.22
C ASN A 56 -5.52 15.49 10.66
N GLY A 57 -5.20 16.57 11.34
CA GLY A 57 -5.17 16.70 12.79
C GLY A 57 -3.93 16.21 13.50
N THR A 58 -3.16 15.32 12.97
CA THR A 58 -2.34 14.48 13.83
C THR A 58 -0.84 14.46 13.54
N ARG A 59 -0.43 14.44 12.33
CA ARG A 59 0.93 14.82 11.92
C ARG A 59 0.91 16.23 11.39
N ALA A 60 -0.07 16.93 11.85
CA ALA A 60 -0.51 18.17 11.30
C ALA A 60 0.38 19.29 11.71
N TRP A 61 0.72 20.02 10.75
CA TRP A 61 1.07 21.41 10.90
C TRP A 61 -0.17 22.14 11.38
N THR A 62 -0.04 22.92 12.43
CA THR A 62 -1.06 23.89 12.77
C THR A 62 -1.15 24.89 11.63
N ILE A 63 -2.29 24.95 10.96
CA ILE A 63 -2.55 25.91 9.90
C ILE A 63 -3.61 26.91 10.34
N ASN A 64 -3.58 28.08 9.72
CA ASN A 64 -4.57 29.11 10.00
C ASN A 64 -5.95 28.68 9.47
N PRO A 65 -7.04 29.08 10.12
CA PRO A 65 -8.38 28.88 9.59
C PRO A 65 -8.50 29.39 8.14
N GLY A 66 -9.07 28.55 7.27
CA GLY A 66 -9.21 28.86 5.83
C GLY A 66 -8.09 28.34 4.94
N GLU A 67 -6.97 27.87 5.49
CA GLU A 67 -5.87 27.30 4.71
C GLU A 67 -5.97 25.79 4.46
N TYR A 68 -7.13 25.20 4.68
CA TYR A 68 -7.40 23.78 4.44
C TYR A 68 -7.50 23.42 2.96
N CYS A 69 -7.85 24.40 2.13
CA CYS A 69 -7.98 24.19 0.69
C CYS A 69 -6.69 24.53 -0.04
N ASN A 70 -6.37 23.73 -1.04
CA ASN A 70 -5.28 24.03 -1.95
C ASN A 70 -5.60 25.32 -2.73
N ALA A 71 -4.62 26.22 -2.81
CA ALA A 71 -4.76 27.46 -3.58
C ALA A 71 -4.83 27.17 -5.09
N PHE A 72 -4.18 26.09 -5.55
CA PHE A 72 -4.06 25.80 -6.99
C PHE A 72 -5.27 25.09 -7.60
N ASP A 73 -6.04 24.34 -6.82
CA ASP A 73 -7.27 23.69 -7.31
C ASP A 73 -8.55 24.13 -6.59
N GLY A 74 -8.42 24.96 -5.54
CA GLY A 74 -9.54 25.46 -4.74
C GLY A 74 -10.28 24.39 -3.94
N LYS A 75 -9.74 23.16 -3.87
CA LYS A 75 -10.36 22.01 -3.21
C LYS A 75 -9.66 21.71 -1.89
N HIS A 76 -10.33 20.94 -1.05
CA HIS A 76 -9.80 20.49 0.23
C HIS A 76 -8.46 19.76 0.06
N GLY A 77 -7.45 20.15 0.81
CA GLY A 77 -6.13 19.50 0.86
C GLY A 77 -6.13 18.25 1.75
N GLY A 78 -4.96 17.83 2.19
CA GLY A 78 -4.79 16.74 3.13
C GLY A 78 -4.82 15.35 2.49
N LEU A 79 -5.46 14.39 3.14
CA LEU A 79 -5.55 13.01 2.68
C LEU A 79 -6.60 12.81 1.58
N TRP A 80 -6.33 11.92 0.65
CA TRP A 80 -7.31 11.56 -0.40
C TRP A 80 -8.63 11.03 0.15
N ARG A 81 -8.62 10.36 1.30
CA ARG A 81 -9.85 9.90 1.96
C ARG A 81 -10.80 11.04 2.32
N VAL A 82 -10.30 12.24 2.60
CA VAL A 82 -11.13 13.43 2.88
C VAL A 82 -11.95 13.84 1.66
N ARG A 83 -11.44 13.57 0.45
CA ARG A 83 -12.20 13.73 -0.81
C ARG A 83 -12.99 12.47 -1.19
N GLY A 84 -13.17 11.52 -0.26
CA GLY A 84 -13.87 10.26 -0.51
C GLY A 84 -13.11 9.26 -1.39
N ARG A 85 -11.80 9.44 -1.54
CA ARG A 85 -10.92 8.65 -2.40
C ARG A 85 -9.79 8.01 -1.61
N ASP A 86 -10.15 7.17 -0.64
CA ASP A 86 -9.14 6.36 0.05
C ASP A 86 -8.36 5.50 -0.96
N MET A 87 -7.06 5.31 -0.70
CA MET A 87 -6.19 4.51 -1.54
C MET A 87 -6.66 3.05 -1.68
N CYS A 88 -7.38 2.51 -0.70
CA CYS A 88 -8.00 1.18 -0.77
C CYS A 88 -8.84 0.98 -2.03
N LYS A 89 -9.47 2.02 -2.55
CA LYS A 89 -10.37 1.91 -3.71
C LYS A 89 -9.65 1.59 -5.01
N ILE A 90 -8.37 1.91 -5.11
CA ILE A 90 -7.56 1.68 -6.32
C ILE A 90 -6.34 0.80 -6.07
N LEU A 91 -5.86 0.70 -4.82
CA LEU A 91 -4.73 -0.15 -4.47
C LEU A 91 -5.15 -1.43 -3.74
N GLY A 92 -6.37 -1.47 -3.22
CA GLY A 92 -6.88 -2.60 -2.43
C GLY A 92 -6.37 -2.62 -0.99
N VAL A 93 -5.51 -1.67 -0.63
CA VAL A 93 -4.87 -1.57 0.68
C VAL A 93 -4.81 -0.12 1.14
N SER A 94 -4.69 0.12 2.45
CA SER A 94 -4.54 1.44 3.05
C SER A 94 -3.40 1.47 4.05
N PHE A 95 -2.66 2.57 4.06
CA PHE A 95 -1.58 2.82 5.00
C PHE A 95 -2.10 2.76 6.44
N THR A 96 -1.43 1.96 7.27
CA THR A 96 -1.90 1.69 8.63
C THR A 96 -0.82 1.82 9.70
N SER A 97 0.41 1.44 9.40
CA SER A 97 1.46 1.35 10.42
C SER A 97 2.83 1.67 9.83
N PHE A 98 3.72 2.12 10.69
CA PHE A 98 5.12 2.33 10.31
C PHE A 98 6.06 2.00 11.47
N GLY A 99 7.30 1.59 11.14
CA GLY A 99 8.38 1.35 12.07
C GLY A 99 9.73 1.51 11.37
N LEU A 100 10.75 2.02 12.08
CA LEU A 100 11.97 2.50 11.41
C LEU A 100 13.20 1.59 11.62
N THR A 101 13.07 0.47 12.33
CA THR A 101 14.26 -0.27 12.77
C THR A 101 14.37 -1.69 12.28
N TYR A 102 13.25 -2.33 11.94
CA TYR A 102 13.18 -3.76 11.65
C TYR A 102 12.14 -4.00 10.59
N SER A 103 12.38 -4.94 9.71
CA SER A 103 11.40 -5.46 8.76
C SER A 103 11.13 -6.92 9.03
N SER A 104 9.96 -7.39 8.66
CA SER A 104 9.54 -8.76 8.87
C SER A 104 9.24 -9.46 7.51
N TYR A 105 8.55 -10.56 7.54
CA TYR A 105 8.24 -11.43 6.42
C TYR A 105 6.73 -11.61 6.28
N TYR A 106 6.32 -12.23 5.16
CA TYR A 106 4.92 -12.59 4.93
C TYR A 106 4.69 -14.09 5.05
N LYS A 107 3.49 -14.44 5.50
CA LYS A 107 2.93 -15.79 5.40
C LYS A 107 1.73 -15.82 4.49
N ARG A 108 1.65 -16.86 3.68
CA ARG A 108 0.55 -17.10 2.77
C ARG A 108 -0.76 -17.35 3.53
N THR A 109 -1.86 -16.92 2.94
CA THR A 109 -3.22 -17.20 3.40
C THR A 109 -3.86 -18.27 2.52
N PRO A 110 -4.99 -18.86 2.92
CA PRO A 110 -5.75 -19.79 2.06
C PRO A 110 -6.15 -19.20 0.70
N ASP A 111 -6.37 -17.88 0.60
CA ASP A 111 -6.69 -17.22 -0.68
C ASP A 111 -5.60 -17.42 -1.73
N SER A 112 -4.34 -17.58 -1.31
CA SER A 112 -3.21 -17.79 -2.22
C SER A 112 -3.23 -19.15 -2.92
N GLU A 113 -4.02 -20.12 -2.44
CA GLU A 113 -4.19 -21.45 -3.02
C GLU A 113 -5.37 -21.54 -4.01
N LEU A 114 -6.20 -20.48 -4.07
CA LEU A 114 -7.31 -20.44 -5.00
C LEU A 114 -6.81 -20.49 -6.46
N PRO A 115 -7.55 -21.13 -7.37
CA PRO A 115 -7.16 -21.26 -8.78
C PRO A 115 -6.79 -19.93 -9.44
N GLU A 116 -7.50 -18.86 -9.08
CA GLU A 116 -7.28 -17.51 -9.60
C GLU A 116 -5.99 -16.86 -9.11
N CYS A 117 -5.38 -17.39 -8.04
CA CYS A 117 -4.26 -16.79 -7.32
C CYS A 117 -3.00 -17.65 -7.29
N SER A 118 -3.14 -18.97 -7.32
CA SER A 118 -2.05 -19.94 -7.07
C SER A 118 -0.89 -19.82 -8.06
N TRP A 119 -1.15 -19.41 -9.29
CA TRP A 119 -0.13 -19.20 -10.31
C TRP A 119 0.95 -18.18 -9.89
N MET A 120 0.59 -17.19 -9.05
CA MET A 120 1.53 -16.20 -8.54
C MET A 120 2.58 -16.83 -7.61
N PHE A 121 2.20 -17.91 -6.93
CA PHE A 121 3.05 -18.59 -5.95
C PHE A 121 3.73 -19.86 -6.50
N GLU A 122 3.74 -20.05 -7.81
CA GLU A 122 4.43 -21.19 -8.41
C GLU A 122 5.91 -21.22 -7.99
N GLY A 123 6.34 -22.35 -7.41
CA GLY A 123 7.69 -22.56 -6.88
C GLY A 123 7.96 -21.92 -5.52
N ILE A 124 6.91 -21.50 -4.78
CA ILE A 124 6.99 -21.00 -3.40
C ILE A 124 6.10 -21.86 -2.51
N GLY A 125 6.68 -22.45 -1.46
CA GLY A 125 5.97 -23.32 -0.52
C GLY A 125 4.87 -22.57 0.25
N TYR A 126 3.80 -23.28 0.64
CA TYR A 126 2.69 -22.65 1.38
C TYR A 126 3.15 -22.12 2.76
N ASP A 127 3.92 -22.92 3.48
CA ASP A 127 4.43 -22.59 4.82
C ASP A 127 5.77 -21.82 4.79
N GLU A 128 6.29 -21.57 3.59
CA GLU A 128 7.57 -20.85 3.43
C GLU A 128 7.39 -19.37 3.77
N PRO A 129 8.18 -18.80 4.73
CA PRO A 129 8.16 -17.37 4.98
C PRO A 129 8.68 -16.62 3.75
N ILE A 130 7.91 -15.65 3.26
CA ILE A 130 8.27 -14.88 2.08
C ILE A 130 9.00 -13.61 2.53
N GLY A 131 10.27 -13.50 2.13
CA GLY A 131 11.07 -12.32 2.39
C GLY A 131 11.47 -12.14 3.86
N ASP A 132 11.93 -13.19 4.52
CA ASP A 132 12.61 -13.15 5.83
C ASP A 132 14.08 -12.71 5.69
N PHE A 133 14.35 -11.89 4.68
CA PHE A 133 15.63 -11.32 4.30
C PHE A 133 15.41 -10.01 3.52
N GLY A 134 16.38 -9.11 3.53
CA GLY A 134 16.32 -7.88 2.73
C GLY A 134 17.39 -6.87 3.13
N LEU A 135 17.59 -5.87 2.28
CA LEU A 135 18.56 -4.79 2.51
C LEU A 135 18.07 -3.78 3.55
N ILE A 136 16.77 -3.75 3.83
CA ILE A 136 16.15 -2.77 4.70
C ILE A 136 15.54 -3.52 5.89
N GLY A 137 16.20 -3.45 7.05
CA GLY A 137 15.71 -4.06 8.27
C GLY A 137 15.59 -5.59 8.24
N ASP A 138 16.35 -6.25 7.39
CA ASP A 138 16.43 -7.71 7.25
C ASP A 138 15.14 -8.42 6.86
N GLY A 139 14.21 -7.74 6.19
CA GLY A 139 12.95 -8.33 5.76
C GLY A 139 12.24 -7.59 4.64
N ALA A 140 11.22 -8.21 4.07
CA ALA A 140 10.42 -7.66 2.96
C ALA A 140 9.20 -6.83 3.44
N ALA A 141 8.81 -6.94 4.70
CA ALA A 141 7.68 -6.23 5.30
C ALA A 141 8.16 -5.25 6.36
N GLY A 142 8.34 -3.98 6.01
CA GLY A 142 8.87 -3.00 6.95
C GLY A 142 8.81 -1.57 6.46
N LEU A 143 9.32 -0.67 7.30
CA LEU A 143 9.23 0.78 7.23
C LEU A 143 7.79 1.26 7.31
N GLU A 144 7.06 1.21 6.23
CA GLU A 144 5.63 1.54 6.16
C GLU A 144 4.86 0.34 5.62
N LEU A 145 3.67 0.14 6.18
CA LEU A 145 2.84 -1.04 5.96
C LEU A 145 1.42 -0.62 5.59
N ASP A 146 0.92 -1.18 4.50
CA ASP A 146 -0.47 -1.03 4.07
C ASP A 146 -1.23 -2.34 4.29
N ARG A 147 -2.48 -2.27 4.70
CA ARG A 147 -3.30 -3.46 4.92
C ARG A 147 -4.61 -3.43 4.15
N TYR A 148 -5.13 -4.61 3.92
CA TYR A 148 -6.50 -4.86 3.48
C TYR A 148 -7.51 -4.26 4.49
N ASP A 149 -8.49 -3.48 4.01
CA ASP A 149 -9.49 -2.85 4.86
C ASP A 149 -10.80 -2.58 4.10
N LEU A 150 -11.80 -3.43 4.35
CA LEU A 150 -13.12 -3.29 3.72
C LEU A 150 -13.84 -2.00 4.14
N GLU A 151 -13.64 -1.53 5.36
CA GLU A 151 -14.28 -0.32 5.87
C GLU A 151 -13.74 0.93 5.16
N LYS A 152 -12.49 0.89 4.71
CA LYS A 152 -11.86 1.96 3.92
C LYS A 152 -12.12 1.84 2.42
N GLY A 153 -12.68 0.73 1.96
CA GLY A 153 -13.11 0.54 0.59
C GLY A 153 -12.27 -0.40 -0.26
N THR A 154 -11.50 -1.32 0.36
CA THR A 154 -10.95 -2.46 -0.38
C THR A 154 -12.07 -3.16 -1.13
N PRO A 155 -11.91 -3.47 -2.42
CA PRO A 155 -12.94 -4.16 -3.19
C PRO A 155 -13.31 -5.50 -2.54
N HIS A 156 -14.62 -5.78 -2.37
CA HIS A 156 -15.09 -7.03 -1.78
C HIS A 156 -14.64 -8.31 -2.49
N ARG A 157 -14.22 -8.20 -3.74
CA ARG A 157 -13.65 -9.29 -4.56
C ARG A 157 -12.14 -9.43 -4.44
N ALA A 158 -11.50 -8.63 -3.60
CA ALA A 158 -10.06 -8.70 -3.41
C ALA A 158 -9.70 -9.90 -2.53
N PHE A 159 -8.63 -10.58 -2.92
CA PHE A 159 -8.01 -11.69 -2.21
C PHE A 159 -6.85 -11.14 -1.38
N ALA A 160 -6.81 -11.49 -0.10
CA ALA A 160 -5.66 -11.22 0.76
C ALA A 160 -4.73 -12.44 0.70
N LEU A 161 -3.70 -12.40 -0.12
CA LEU A 161 -2.85 -13.55 -0.48
C LEU A 161 -1.82 -13.90 0.58
N ALA A 162 -1.35 -12.91 1.33
CA ALA A 162 -0.39 -13.08 2.41
C ALA A 162 -0.50 -11.94 3.41
N HIS A 163 -0.15 -12.21 4.66
CA HIS A 163 -0.05 -11.24 5.74
C HIS A 163 1.37 -11.20 6.28
N SER A 164 1.89 -10.02 6.60
CA SER A 164 3.13 -9.94 7.36
C SER A 164 2.88 -10.19 8.85
N GLU A 165 3.86 -10.78 9.51
CA GLU A 165 3.85 -11.14 10.93
C GLU A 165 5.13 -10.67 11.63
N GLY A 166 5.18 -10.78 12.96
CA GLY A 166 6.39 -10.59 13.75
C GLY A 166 6.86 -9.15 13.87
N HIS A 167 5.97 -8.18 13.67
CA HIS A 167 6.28 -6.77 13.89
C HIS A 167 6.40 -6.49 15.39
N ASN A 168 7.53 -5.90 15.81
CA ASN A 168 7.77 -5.54 17.19
C ASN A 168 7.08 -4.21 17.58
N ASP A 169 7.15 -3.85 18.85
CA ASP A 169 6.50 -2.65 19.40
C ASP A 169 7.11 -1.31 18.93
N MET A 170 8.14 -1.35 18.09
CA MET A 170 8.62 -0.17 17.36
C MET A 170 7.75 0.19 16.17
N PHE A 171 6.84 -0.70 15.78
CA PHE A 171 5.79 -0.39 14.81
C PHE A 171 4.59 0.23 15.50
N VAL A 172 4.19 1.38 15.02
CA VAL A 172 3.06 2.14 15.56
C VAL A 172 2.01 2.36 14.48
N THR A 173 0.75 2.38 14.89
CA THR A 173 -0.36 2.75 14.01
C THR A 173 -0.22 4.20 13.58
N VAL A 174 -0.52 4.50 12.33
CA VAL A 174 -0.58 5.89 11.86
C VAL A 174 -1.58 6.68 12.68
N THR A 175 -1.26 7.93 12.95
CA THR A 175 -2.03 8.74 13.90
C THR A 175 -3.46 8.98 13.42
N GLU A 176 -3.67 9.02 12.10
CA GLU A 176 -4.99 9.16 11.48
C GLU A 176 -5.93 7.98 11.75
N ASP A 177 -5.37 6.83 12.10
CA ASP A 177 -6.11 5.60 12.42
C ASP A 177 -6.00 5.23 13.90
N SER A 178 -5.22 5.98 14.69
CA SER A 178 -5.04 5.71 16.10
C SER A 178 -6.29 6.08 16.90
N THR A 179 -6.65 5.21 17.85
CA THR A 179 -7.69 5.48 18.83
C THR A 179 -7.03 5.81 20.17
N PHE A 180 -7.42 6.93 20.76
CA PHE A 180 -6.88 7.41 22.02
C PHE A 180 -7.96 7.43 23.10
N ASN A 181 -7.59 7.10 24.33
CA ASN A 181 -8.45 7.37 25.48
C ASN A 181 -8.33 8.85 25.92
N ALA A 182 -9.15 9.24 26.91
CA ALA A 182 -9.17 10.62 27.43
C ALA A 182 -7.81 11.07 28.04
N ARG A 183 -6.86 10.15 28.26
CA ARG A 183 -5.51 10.45 28.77
C ARG A 183 -4.46 10.47 27.67
N GLY A 184 -4.86 10.33 26.39
CA GLY A 184 -3.93 10.29 25.27
C GLY A 184 -3.20 8.96 25.05
N ASN A 185 -3.58 7.90 25.76
CA ASN A 185 -2.98 6.58 25.52
C ASN A 185 -3.55 5.94 24.27
N ILE A 186 -2.70 5.32 23.46
CA ILE A 186 -3.11 4.56 22.28
C ILE A 186 -3.88 3.32 22.72
N LEU A 187 -5.12 3.16 22.26
CA LEU A 187 -5.97 2.02 22.60
C LEU A 187 -5.74 0.80 21.70
N ASN A 188 -5.26 1.01 20.48
CA ASN A 188 -5.09 -0.07 19.50
C ASN A 188 -3.83 -0.90 19.71
N GLY A 189 -2.98 -0.52 20.67
CA GLY A 189 -1.69 -1.17 20.87
C GLY A 189 -0.64 -0.78 19.83
N THR A 190 0.51 -1.42 19.92
CA THR A 190 1.65 -1.29 19.01
C THR A 190 2.04 -2.69 18.52
N GLY A 191 2.85 -2.78 17.49
CA GLY A 191 3.51 -3.98 17.00
C GLY A 191 2.82 -5.31 17.31
N GLU A 192 3.37 -6.05 18.23
CA GLU A 192 2.91 -7.40 18.61
C GLU A 192 1.47 -7.43 19.15
N SER A 193 1.02 -6.38 19.81
CA SER A 193 -0.31 -6.33 20.43
C SER A 193 -1.42 -5.84 19.50
N ASN A 194 -1.07 -5.29 18.34
CA ASN A 194 -2.04 -4.74 17.38
C ASN A 194 -2.11 -5.59 16.11
N PRO A 195 -3.17 -6.37 15.90
CA PRO A 195 -3.33 -7.21 14.70
C PRO A 195 -3.44 -6.40 13.40
N ASN A 196 -3.65 -5.09 13.49
CA ASN A 196 -3.67 -4.19 12.34
C ASN A 196 -2.27 -3.70 11.94
N THR A 197 -1.23 -3.98 12.75
CA THR A 197 0.16 -3.70 12.39
C THR A 197 0.67 -4.81 11.48
N ARG A 198 0.36 -4.71 10.21
CA ARG A 198 0.79 -5.67 9.19
C ARG A 198 0.72 -5.07 7.79
N ALA A 199 1.48 -5.66 6.87
CA ALA A 199 1.31 -5.49 5.44
C ALA A 199 0.54 -6.67 4.85
N ASP A 200 -0.34 -6.43 3.90
CA ASP A 200 -1.09 -7.48 3.22
C ASP A 200 -0.75 -7.49 1.72
N ILE A 201 -0.40 -8.66 1.17
CA ILE A 201 -0.33 -8.83 -0.29
C ILE A 201 -1.76 -9.06 -0.77
N VAL A 202 -2.26 -8.12 -1.58
CA VAL A 202 -3.66 -8.10 -2.02
C VAL A 202 -3.75 -8.12 -3.53
N TYR A 203 -4.63 -8.97 -4.07
CA TYR A 203 -4.90 -9.10 -5.49
C TYR A 203 -6.39 -9.01 -5.80
N TYR A 204 -6.75 -8.35 -6.89
CA TYR A 204 -8.12 -8.40 -7.42
C TYR A 204 -8.14 -8.13 -8.92
N LYS A 205 -9.13 -8.70 -9.60
CA LYS A 205 -9.40 -8.44 -11.03
C LYS A 205 -10.23 -7.17 -11.20
N THR A 206 -9.89 -6.39 -12.21
CA THR A 206 -10.62 -5.19 -12.63
C THR A 206 -11.38 -5.48 -13.94
N PRO A 207 -12.26 -4.60 -14.42
CA PRO A 207 -12.95 -4.81 -15.69
C PRO A 207 -11.97 -5.02 -16.87
N HIS A 208 -12.46 -5.67 -17.91
CA HIS A 208 -11.73 -5.89 -19.18
C HIS A 208 -10.40 -6.65 -19.01
N ASP A 209 -10.40 -7.70 -18.17
CA ASP A 209 -9.22 -8.54 -17.85
C ASP A 209 -8.04 -7.78 -17.25
N GLY A 210 -8.31 -6.62 -16.67
CA GLY A 210 -7.36 -5.89 -15.87
C GLY A 210 -7.17 -6.51 -14.48
N ALA A 211 -6.10 -6.11 -13.81
CA ALA A 211 -5.80 -6.60 -12.46
C ALA A 211 -4.98 -5.61 -11.66
N MET A 212 -5.08 -5.77 -10.34
CA MET A 212 -4.31 -5.03 -9.37
C MET A 212 -3.65 -6.00 -8.40
N ILE A 213 -2.36 -5.81 -8.12
CA ILE A 213 -1.65 -6.46 -7.02
C ILE A 213 -0.89 -5.42 -6.21
N SER A 214 -0.97 -5.54 -4.88
CA SER A 214 -0.25 -4.70 -3.91
C SER A 214 0.63 -5.57 -3.03
N PHE A 215 1.90 -5.17 -2.86
CA PHE A 215 2.84 -5.83 -1.95
C PHE A 215 2.97 -5.12 -0.60
N SER A 216 2.45 -3.93 -0.50
CA SER A 216 2.08 -3.24 0.75
C SER A 216 3.20 -2.95 1.75
N SER A 217 4.45 -2.91 1.28
CA SER A 217 5.60 -2.57 2.11
C SER A 217 6.65 -1.76 1.37
N MET A 218 7.23 -0.76 2.04
CA MET A 218 8.37 -0.02 1.51
C MET A 218 9.63 -0.89 1.39
N SER A 219 9.79 -1.91 2.23
CA SER A 219 10.96 -2.80 2.23
C SER A 219 10.90 -3.87 1.13
N TRP A 220 9.74 -4.08 0.49
CA TRP A 220 9.52 -5.15 -0.48
C TRP A 220 10.59 -5.20 -1.58
N LEU A 221 10.81 -4.09 -2.28
CA LEU A 221 11.79 -4.03 -3.38
C LEU A 221 13.24 -4.21 -2.90
N GLY A 222 13.53 -3.89 -1.64
CA GLY A 222 14.84 -4.10 -1.02
C GLY A 222 15.21 -5.56 -0.81
N SER A 223 14.25 -6.47 -0.91
CA SER A 223 14.50 -7.91 -0.76
C SER A 223 14.77 -8.63 -2.09
N LEU A 224 14.50 -7.97 -3.23
CA LEU A 224 14.68 -8.59 -4.56
C LEU A 224 16.08 -9.10 -4.82
N SER A 225 17.12 -8.32 -4.50
CA SER A 225 18.52 -8.64 -4.84
C SER A 225 19.15 -9.69 -3.95
N HIS A 226 18.47 -10.13 -2.89
CA HIS A 226 18.97 -11.17 -2.00
C HIS A 226 19.34 -12.44 -2.79
N ASN A 227 20.48 -13.05 -2.44
CA ASN A 227 21.00 -14.26 -3.10
C ASN A 227 21.03 -14.16 -4.64
N ASN A 228 21.46 -13.01 -5.17
CA ASN A 228 21.51 -12.76 -6.62
C ASN A 228 20.14 -12.98 -7.33
N TYR A 229 19.05 -12.55 -6.70
CA TYR A 229 17.67 -12.70 -7.16
C TYR A 229 17.13 -14.16 -7.15
N ASP A 230 17.87 -15.11 -6.62
CA ASP A 230 17.39 -16.49 -6.41
C ASP A 230 16.74 -16.60 -5.02
N ASN A 231 15.52 -16.09 -4.92
CA ASN A 231 14.75 -16.05 -3.67
C ASN A 231 13.24 -15.98 -3.97
N ASN A 232 12.41 -16.18 -2.93
CA ASN A 232 10.96 -16.24 -3.08
C ASN A 232 10.30 -14.89 -3.39
N VAL A 233 10.86 -13.76 -2.94
CA VAL A 233 10.37 -12.41 -3.30
C VAL A 233 10.54 -12.15 -4.79
N SER A 234 11.73 -12.43 -5.33
CA SER A 234 12.03 -12.31 -6.76
C SER A 234 11.19 -13.28 -7.59
N ARG A 235 10.95 -14.50 -7.10
CA ARG A 235 10.12 -15.50 -7.78
C ARG A 235 8.67 -15.05 -7.86
N LEU A 236 8.10 -14.56 -6.76
CA LEU A 236 6.74 -14.01 -6.75
C LEU A 236 6.60 -12.83 -7.71
N MET A 237 7.54 -11.88 -7.65
CA MET A 237 7.55 -10.75 -8.57
C MET A 237 7.63 -11.19 -10.03
N LYS A 238 8.51 -12.16 -10.34
CA LYS A 238 8.64 -12.70 -11.69
C LYS A 238 7.35 -13.35 -12.17
N ASN A 239 6.72 -14.19 -11.36
CA ASN A 239 5.48 -14.86 -11.72
C ASN A 239 4.39 -13.83 -12.04
N VAL A 240 4.25 -12.78 -11.22
CA VAL A 240 3.28 -11.70 -11.46
C VAL A 240 3.60 -10.92 -12.73
N ILE A 241 4.86 -10.54 -12.94
CA ILE A 241 5.30 -9.82 -14.16
C ILE A 241 5.01 -10.67 -15.40
N ASP A 242 5.37 -11.94 -15.39
CA ASP A 242 5.12 -12.86 -16.50
C ASP A 242 3.62 -13.01 -16.77
N GLY A 243 2.80 -13.18 -15.73
CA GLY A 243 1.34 -13.26 -15.86
C GLY A 243 0.73 -11.96 -16.39
N PHE A 244 1.15 -10.81 -15.85
CA PHE A 244 0.63 -9.51 -16.26
C PHE A 244 1.09 -9.05 -17.64
N SER A 245 2.19 -9.61 -18.15
CA SER A 245 2.74 -9.29 -19.48
C SER A 245 2.18 -10.17 -20.59
N LYS A 246 1.45 -11.24 -20.26
CA LYS A 246 0.82 -12.08 -21.28
C LYS A 246 -0.38 -11.39 -21.90
N ASP A 247 -0.52 -11.54 -23.22
CA ASP A 247 -1.75 -11.15 -23.91
C ASP A 247 -2.91 -12.08 -23.52
N GLY A 248 -4.12 -11.54 -23.50
CA GLY A 248 -5.32 -12.29 -23.18
C GLY A 248 -5.64 -12.39 -21.69
N THR A 249 -6.46 -13.37 -21.32
CA THR A 249 -6.97 -13.56 -19.95
C THR A 249 -5.87 -13.97 -18.98
N LEU A 250 -5.90 -13.44 -17.78
CA LEU A 250 -5.05 -13.89 -16.68
C LEU A 250 -5.36 -15.35 -16.31
N PRO A 251 -4.34 -16.09 -15.85
CA PRO A 251 -4.53 -17.45 -15.36
C PRO A 251 -5.63 -17.60 -14.31
#